data_dc0e432a20e981a34bba746c6a7b5945
#
_entry.id   dc0e432a20e981a34bba746c6a7b5945
#
_cell.length_a   1.000
_cell.length_b   1.000
_cell.length_c   1.000
_cell.angle_alpha   90.00
_cell.angle_beta   90.00
_cell.angle_gamma   90.00
#
_symmetry.space_group_name_H-M   'P 1'
#
loop_
_entity.id
_entity.type
_entity.pdbx_description
1 polymer ?
#
loop_
_entity_poly.entity_id
_entity_poly.type
_entity_poly.pdbx_seq_one_letter_code
_entity_poly.pdbx_strand_id
1 'polypeptide(L)'
;PAVRGARARAGLLGAMGLGSVAIIAMSSWLNAAALAGSAAVEQHLAETVQDYQGSLERAHEIAISAQGLERDVARVRQSFEDLSEQEATGGLSGMAGRGAVFRVLRQKSSELSGLEAQIATQTPLVEAAFVEGNQILSRMRALTVEPGPVEARSVEFSEQAVRLAGLITQLRQLSVASLVERAAQDLSASVVLPELDGGTVEQRGNQASTITSVLEVLAQRATTLERAAQGVLAMPPPTETTYTPISSADAVIKYARNFVPSWAGAIAIDLLPAVLVFILAITQTAIREGREGTAIEESLTLAELRAAVNAVRDM
;
A
#
# COMPACT_ATOMS: atom_id res chain seq x y z
N PRO A 1 -35.97 3.86 49.25
CA PRO A 1 -35.82 2.50 49.65
C PRO A 1 -34.33 2.17 49.67
N ALA A 2 -33.72 2.05 50.91
CA ALA A 2 -32.35 1.69 51.08
C ALA A 2 -32.13 0.23 50.64
N VAL A 3 -31.21 -0.01 49.71
CA VAL A 3 -30.81 -1.33 49.25
C VAL A 3 -30.28 -2.12 50.48
N ARG A 4 -31.12 -3.02 51.05
CA ARG A 4 -30.83 -3.81 52.21
C ARG A 4 -30.36 -5.20 51.75
N GLY A 5 -29.03 -5.40 51.69
CA GLY A 5 -28.42 -6.68 51.42
C GLY A 5 -26.99 -6.51 50.87
N ALA A 6 -26.03 -7.22 51.41
CA ALA A 6 -24.62 -7.10 50.97
C ALA A 6 -24.45 -7.44 49.51
N ARG A 7 -25.17 -8.46 48.98
CA ARG A 7 -25.12 -8.85 47.56
C ARG A 7 -25.69 -7.76 46.63
N ALA A 8 -26.79 -7.12 47.02
CA ALA A 8 -27.40 -6.04 46.22
C ALA A 8 -26.52 -4.77 46.20
N ARG A 9 -25.84 -4.45 47.32
CA ARG A 9 -24.86 -3.35 47.40
C ARG A 9 -23.63 -3.65 46.56
N ALA A 10 -23.10 -4.86 46.62
CA ALA A 10 -21.96 -5.28 45.78
C ALA A 10 -22.33 -5.23 44.28
N GLY A 11 -23.54 -5.68 43.90
CA GLY A 11 -24.03 -5.59 42.52
C GLY A 11 -24.18 -4.15 42.04
N LEU A 12 -24.71 -3.25 42.90
CA LEU A 12 -24.83 -1.83 42.58
C LEU A 12 -23.45 -1.15 42.39
N LEU A 13 -22.51 -1.42 43.31
CA LEU A 13 -21.15 -0.89 43.22
C LEU A 13 -20.42 -1.43 41.96
N GLY A 14 -20.61 -2.72 41.66
CA GLY A 14 -20.08 -3.32 40.43
C GLY A 14 -20.65 -2.69 39.17
N ALA A 15 -21.97 -2.48 39.10
CA ALA A 15 -22.62 -1.82 37.99
C ALA A 15 -22.18 -0.34 37.84
N MET A 16 -22.05 0.39 38.95
CA MET A 16 -21.55 1.77 38.95
C MET A 16 -20.08 1.81 38.49
N GLY A 17 -19.23 0.89 38.97
CA GLY A 17 -17.83 0.80 38.54
C GLY A 17 -17.70 0.53 37.04
N LEU A 18 -18.44 -0.46 36.53
CA LEU A 18 -18.49 -0.76 35.08
C LEU A 18 -19.00 0.43 34.26
N GLY A 19 -20.07 1.07 34.69
CA GLY A 19 -20.59 2.25 34.03
C GLY A 19 -19.60 3.41 34.00
N SER A 20 -18.93 3.66 35.11
CA SER A 20 -17.89 4.69 35.19
C SER A 20 -16.69 4.41 34.26
N VAL A 21 -16.21 3.16 34.22
CA VAL A 21 -15.12 2.74 33.31
C VAL A 21 -15.54 2.91 31.86
N ALA A 22 -16.77 2.53 31.48
CA ALA A 22 -17.26 2.69 30.13
C ALA A 22 -17.38 4.18 29.73
N ILE A 23 -17.86 5.04 30.62
CA ILE A 23 -17.94 6.49 30.37
C ILE A 23 -16.54 7.09 30.22
N ILE A 24 -15.59 6.77 31.11
CA ILE A 24 -14.23 7.25 31.03
C ILE A 24 -13.56 6.78 29.72
N ALA A 25 -13.71 5.52 29.34
CA ALA A 25 -13.13 4.99 28.11
C ALA A 25 -13.66 5.73 26.87
N MET A 26 -15.00 5.95 26.81
CA MET A 26 -15.62 6.66 25.69
C MET A 26 -15.20 8.14 25.65
N SER A 27 -15.19 8.80 26.81
CA SER A 27 -14.80 10.21 26.94
C SER A 27 -13.33 10.38 26.59
N SER A 28 -12.45 9.53 27.13
CA SER A 28 -11.00 9.54 26.82
C SER A 28 -10.73 9.31 25.33
N TRP A 29 -11.49 8.45 24.67
CA TRP A 29 -11.41 8.28 23.22
C TRP A 29 -11.77 9.55 22.45
N LEU A 30 -12.89 10.19 22.77
CA LEU A 30 -13.31 11.42 22.14
C LEU A 30 -12.33 12.57 22.42
N ASN A 31 -11.84 12.68 23.66
CA ASN A 31 -10.82 13.67 24.01
C ASN A 31 -9.49 13.41 23.28
N ALA A 32 -9.04 12.17 23.15
CA ALA A 32 -7.87 11.81 22.37
C ALA A 32 -8.04 12.14 20.89
N ALA A 33 -9.25 11.89 20.32
CA ALA A 33 -9.59 12.28 18.96
C ALA A 33 -9.57 13.80 18.77
N ALA A 34 -10.04 14.57 19.76
CA ALA A 34 -9.98 16.03 19.71
C ALA A 34 -8.53 16.57 19.80
N LEU A 35 -7.66 15.90 20.57
CA LEU A 35 -6.26 16.32 20.77
C LEU A 35 -5.33 15.92 19.61
N ALA A 36 -5.56 14.76 18.99
CA ALA A 36 -4.63 14.17 18.02
C ALA A 36 -5.31 13.64 16.74
N GLY A 37 -6.61 13.80 16.57
CA GLY A 37 -7.35 13.18 15.48
C GLY A 37 -6.89 13.62 14.10
N SER A 38 -6.65 14.91 13.89
CA SER A 38 -6.12 15.42 12.61
C SER A 38 -4.73 14.89 12.31
N ALA A 39 -3.83 14.88 13.29
CA ALA A 39 -2.48 14.32 13.12
C ALA A 39 -2.50 12.82 12.85
N ALA A 40 -3.43 12.08 13.45
CA ALA A 40 -3.61 10.65 13.18
C ALA A 40 -4.14 10.39 11.76
N VAL A 41 -5.04 11.22 11.26
CA VAL A 41 -5.50 11.14 9.85
C VAL A 41 -4.36 11.52 8.91
N GLU A 42 -3.59 12.57 9.19
CA GLU A 42 -2.42 12.97 8.40
C GLU A 42 -1.38 11.85 8.32
N GLN A 43 -1.15 11.13 9.41
CA GLN A 43 -0.31 9.94 9.40
C GLN A 43 -0.87 8.85 8.49
N HIS A 44 -2.20 8.62 8.53
CA HIS A 44 -2.84 7.66 7.64
C HIS A 44 -2.68 8.04 6.16
N LEU A 45 -2.83 9.31 5.82
CA LEU A 45 -2.58 9.81 4.47
C LEU A 45 -1.12 9.59 4.06
N ALA A 46 -0.16 9.89 4.94
CA ALA A 46 1.26 9.74 4.66
C ALA A 46 1.67 8.27 4.42
N GLU A 47 1.19 7.33 5.23
CA GLU A 47 1.41 5.89 5.02
C GLU A 47 0.81 5.44 3.70
N THR A 48 -0.42 5.87 3.39
CA THR A 48 -1.08 5.55 2.12
C THR A 48 -0.29 6.06 0.91
N VAL A 49 0.31 7.24 1.00
CA VAL A 49 1.21 7.77 -0.07
C VAL A 49 2.41 6.85 -0.29
N GLN A 50 3.02 6.32 0.79
CA GLN A 50 4.16 5.41 0.67
C GLN A 50 3.75 4.09 -0.01
N ASP A 51 2.58 3.55 0.33
CA ASP A 51 2.05 2.34 -0.29
C ASP A 51 1.79 2.55 -1.78
N TYR A 52 1.17 3.68 -2.17
CA TYR A 52 0.96 4.02 -3.58
C TYR A 52 2.26 4.26 -4.33
N GLN A 53 3.25 4.89 -3.70
CA GLN A 53 4.57 5.08 -4.29
C GLN A 53 5.22 3.74 -4.61
N GLY A 54 5.26 2.81 -3.64
CA GLY A 54 5.80 1.48 -3.86
C GLY A 54 5.08 0.71 -4.97
N SER A 55 3.75 0.86 -5.05
CA SER A 55 2.93 0.23 -6.10
C SER A 55 3.20 0.84 -7.49
N LEU A 56 3.35 2.16 -7.59
CA LEU A 56 3.68 2.84 -8.84
C LEU A 56 5.08 2.47 -9.33
N GLU A 57 6.07 2.49 -8.44
CA GLU A 57 7.46 2.12 -8.74
C GLU A 57 7.55 0.68 -9.23
N ARG A 58 6.84 -0.24 -8.58
CA ARG A 58 6.78 -1.65 -8.99
C ARG A 58 6.12 -1.84 -10.36
N ALA A 59 5.00 -1.17 -10.60
CA ALA A 59 4.33 -1.22 -11.90
C ALA A 59 5.21 -0.68 -13.03
N HIS A 60 5.93 0.40 -12.78
CA HIS A 60 6.88 1.00 -13.71
C HIS A 60 8.09 0.07 -13.95
N GLU A 61 8.67 -0.53 -12.92
CA GLU A 61 9.77 -1.49 -13.03
C GLU A 61 9.41 -2.67 -13.94
N ILE A 62 8.20 -3.23 -13.78
CA ILE A 62 7.70 -4.32 -14.63
C ILE A 62 7.55 -3.83 -16.09
N ALA A 63 6.98 -2.63 -16.29
CA ALA A 63 6.80 -2.07 -17.63
C ALA A 63 8.14 -1.79 -18.33
N ILE A 64 9.13 -1.23 -17.64
CA ILE A 64 10.48 -1.00 -18.17
C ILE A 64 11.19 -2.33 -18.46
N SER A 65 11.06 -3.32 -17.57
CA SER A 65 11.63 -4.65 -17.79
C SER A 65 11.03 -5.32 -19.02
N ALA A 66 9.72 -5.15 -19.24
CA ALA A 66 9.04 -5.62 -20.44
C ALA A 66 9.53 -4.91 -21.70
N GLN A 67 9.78 -3.60 -21.66
CA GLN A 67 10.37 -2.85 -22.78
C GLN A 67 11.80 -3.31 -23.08
N GLY A 68 12.56 -3.74 -22.08
CA GLY A 68 13.89 -4.34 -22.26
C GLY A 68 13.90 -5.52 -23.21
N LEU A 69 12.76 -6.24 -23.36
CA LEU A 69 12.59 -7.34 -24.32
C LEU A 69 12.70 -6.88 -25.79
N GLU A 70 12.52 -5.59 -26.09
CA GLU A 70 12.74 -5.03 -27.42
C GLU A 70 14.12 -5.42 -27.99
N ARG A 71 15.17 -5.31 -27.16
CA ARG A 71 16.53 -5.66 -27.56
C ARG A 71 16.70 -7.15 -27.86
N ASP A 72 15.99 -8.00 -27.13
CA ASP A 72 16.02 -9.45 -27.35
C ASP A 72 15.25 -9.79 -28.63
N VAL A 73 14.08 -9.16 -28.86
CA VAL A 73 13.32 -9.28 -30.10
C VAL A 73 14.17 -8.80 -31.30
N ALA A 74 14.80 -7.63 -31.20
CA ALA A 74 15.67 -7.08 -32.25
C ALA A 74 16.84 -8.04 -32.58
N ARG A 75 17.46 -8.64 -31.57
CA ARG A 75 18.54 -9.61 -31.75
C ARG A 75 18.07 -10.89 -32.44
N VAL A 76 16.90 -11.38 -32.10
CA VAL A 76 16.30 -12.54 -32.78
C VAL A 76 15.93 -12.18 -34.21
N ARG A 77 15.29 -11.03 -34.46
CA ARG A 77 14.97 -10.52 -35.79
C ARG A 77 16.21 -10.43 -36.69
N GLN A 78 17.29 -9.83 -36.15
CA GLN A 78 18.55 -9.72 -36.88
C GLN A 78 19.09 -11.09 -37.27
N SER A 79 19.03 -12.10 -36.39
CA SER A 79 19.44 -13.46 -36.72
C SER A 79 18.65 -14.05 -37.88
N PHE A 80 17.33 -13.82 -37.94
CA PHE A 80 16.50 -14.24 -39.08
C PHE A 80 16.87 -13.53 -40.38
N GLU A 81 17.19 -12.25 -40.29
CA GLU A 81 17.61 -11.44 -41.44
C GLU A 81 18.94 -11.93 -42.01
N ASP A 82 19.94 -12.11 -41.14
CA ASP A 82 21.27 -12.63 -41.54
C ASP A 82 21.16 -14.01 -42.19
N LEU A 83 20.36 -14.92 -41.61
CA LEU A 83 20.11 -16.25 -42.17
C LEU A 83 19.40 -16.15 -43.55
N SER A 84 18.49 -15.21 -43.73
CA SER A 84 17.82 -15.02 -45.00
C SER A 84 18.77 -14.54 -46.08
N GLU A 85 19.70 -13.65 -45.76
CA GLU A 85 20.76 -13.18 -46.69
C GLU A 85 21.72 -14.26 -47.04
N GLN A 86 22.15 -15.10 -46.04
CA GLN A 86 22.97 -16.29 -46.31
C GLN A 86 22.27 -17.27 -47.26
N GLU A 87 20.96 -17.49 -47.08
CA GLU A 87 20.19 -18.34 -48.01
C GLU A 87 20.11 -17.74 -49.42
N ALA A 88 19.89 -16.43 -49.54
CA ALA A 88 19.87 -15.78 -50.82
C ALA A 88 21.11 -15.94 -51.65
N THR A 89 22.30 -16.06 -50.99
CA THR A 89 23.58 -16.30 -51.62
C THR A 89 23.94 -17.77 -51.76
N GLY A 90 23.12 -18.69 -51.26
CA GLY A 90 23.34 -20.13 -51.27
C GLY A 90 24.25 -20.63 -50.13
N GLY A 91 24.59 -19.78 -49.16
CA GLY A 91 25.48 -20.11 -48.05
C GLY A 91 24.83 -21.07 -47.03
N LEU A 92 23.51 -21.24 -46.98
CA LEU A 92 22.81 -22.16 -46.11
C LEU A 92 22.51 -23.49 -46.77
N SER A 93 21.64 -23.50 -47.79
CA SER A 93 21.14 -24.72 -48.43
C SER A 93 22.02 -25.20 -49.59
N GLY A 94 23.07 -24.46 -49.96
CA GLY A 94 23.88 -24.72 -51.16
C GLY A 94 23.24 -24.32 -52.49
N MET A 95 22.01 -23.73 -52.39
CA MET A 95 21.27 -23.25 -53.57
C MET A 95 20.99 -21.76 -53.42
N ALA A 96 21.67 -20.97 -54.24
CA ALA A 96 21.44 -19.51 -54.25
C ALA A 96 20.04 -19.19 -54.77
N GLY A 97 19.31 -18.37 -54.05
CA GLY A 97 18.01 -17.88 -54.51
C GLY A 97 17.02 -17.51 -53.40
N ARG A 98 15.92 -16.95 -53.83
CA ARG A 98 14.84 -16.54 -52.91
C ARG A 98 13.73 -17.62 -52.81
N GLY A 99 14.18 -18.88 -52.53
CA GLY A 99 13.32 -20.05 -52.40
C GLY A 99 12.43 -20.04 -51.17
N ALA A 100 11.83 -21.19 -50.84
CA ALA A 100 10.91 -21.33 -49.74
C ALA A 100 11.53 -20.98 -48.37
N VAL A 101 12.79 -21.42 -48.13
CA VAL A 101 13.54 -21.14 -46.89
C VAL A 101 13.74 -19.63 -46.70
N PHE A 102 14.19 -18.93 -47.77
CA PHE A 102 14.34 -17.48 -47.73
C PHE A 102 13.03 -16.78 -47.36
N ARG A 103 11.91 -17.18 -48.00
CA ARG A 103 10.60 -16.56 -47.73
C ARG A 103 10.17 -16.73 -46.26
N VAL A 104 10.34 -17.93 -45.69
CA VAL A 104 10.00 -18.21 -44.27
C VAL A 104 10.84 -17.34 -43.34
N LEU A 105 12.17 -17.28 -43.56
CA LEU A 105 13.07 -16.48 -42.72
C LEU A 105 12.72 -14.98 -42.80
N ARG A 106 12.46 -14.47 -44.00
CA ARG A 106 12.06 -13.05 -44.21
C ARG A 106 10.70 -12.74 -43.60
N GLN A 107 9.74 -13.66 -43.67
CA GLN A 107 8.44 -13.52 -43.06
C GLN A 107 8.59 -13.40 -41.52
N LYS A 108 9.37 -14.30 -40.89
CA LYS A 108 9.60 -14.28 -39.46
C LYS A 108 10.36 -13.03 -39.01
N SER A 109 11.36 -12.58 -39.77
CA SER A 109 12.02 -11.29 -39.52
C SER A 109 11.01 -10.11 -39.58
N SER A 110 10.09 -10.13 -40.56
CA SER A 110 9.06 -9.09 -40.65
C SER A 110 8.05 -9.10 -39.50
N GLU A 111 7.63 -10.29 -39.06
CA GLU A 111 6.75 -10.46 -37.89
C GLU A 111 7.40 -9.89 -36.63
N LEU A 112 8.67 -10.18 -36.40
CA LEU A 112 9.46 -9.65 -35.26
C LEU A 112 9.70 -8.14 -35.38
N SER A 113 9.88 -7.60 -36.59
CA SER A 113 9.97 -6.14 -36.83
C SER A 113 8.69 -5.43 -36.45
N GLY A 114 7.52 -6.03 -36.76
CA GLY A 114 6.22 -5.53 -36.32
C GLY A 114 6.08 -5.51 -34.78
N LEU A 115 6.54 -6.56 -34.13
CA LEU A 115 6.55 -6.65 -32.67
C LEU A 115 7.49 -5.60 -32.03
N GLU A 116 8.70 -5.43 -32.56
CA GLU A 116 9.67 -4.42 -32.14
C GLU A 116 9.07 -3.00 -32.26
N ALA A 117 8.43 -2.68 -33.39
CA ALA A 117 7.74 -1.41 -33.57
C ALA A 117 6.58 -1.21 -32.58
N GLN A 118 5.84 -2.28 -32.27
CA GLN A 118 4.76 -2.22 -31.29
C GLN A 118 5.30 -1.96 -29.87
N ILE A 119 6.41 -2.57 -29.47
CA ILE A 119 7.07 -2.29 -28.19
C ILE A 119 7.52 -0.83 -28.14
N ALA A 120 8.18 -0.36 -29.19
CA ALA A 120 8.69 1.02 -29.29
C ALA A 120 7.56 2.07 -29.14
N THR A 121 6.37 1.80 -29.68
CA THR A 121 5.23 2.73 -29.55
C THR A 121 4.67 2.82 -28.14
N GLN A 122 4.89 1.81 -27.30
CA GLN A 122 4.41 1.81 -25.90
C GLN A 122 5.38 2.52 -24.95
N THR A 123 6.64 2.64 -25.29
CA THR A 123 7.66 3.28 -24.45
C THR A 123 7.27 4.69 -24.00
N PRO A 124 6.87 5.63 -24.87
CA PRO A 124 6.47 6.96 -24.43
C PRO A 124 5.20 6.97 -23.57
N LEU A 125 4.32 5.98 -23.73
CA LEU A 125 3.10 5.86 -22.93
C LEU A 125 3.42 5.43 -21.49
N VAL A 126 4.38 4.52 -21.31
CA VAL A 126 4.88 4.10 -20.00
C VAL A 126 5.53 5.27 -19.28
N GLU A 127 6.40 6.01 -19.95
CA GLU A 127 7.05 7.20 -19.39
C GLU A 127 6.03 8.28 -19.01
N ALA A 128 5.06 8.57 -19.88
CA ALA A 128 4.02 9.56 -19.61
C ALA A 128 3.17 9.17 -18.40
N ALA A 129 2.75 7.91 -18.30
CA ALA A 129 1.97 7.41 -17.18
C ALA A 129 2.76 7.46 -15.86
N PHE A 130 4.05 7.16 -15.87
CA PHE A 130 4.91 7.25 -14.70
C PHE A 130 5.13 8.70 -14.25
N VAL A 131 5.37 9.62 -15.19
CA VAL A 131 5.50 11.06 -14.88
C VAL A 131 4.20 11.61 -14.28
N GLU A 132 3.04 11.30 -14.87
CA GLU A 132 1.74 11.69 -14.34
C GLU A 132 1.51 11.09 -12.93
N GLY A 133 1.84 9.81 -12.72
CA GLY A 133 1.76 9.16 -11.42
C GLY A 133 2.57 9.86 -10.34
N ASN A 134 3.81 10.30 -10.68
CA ASN A 134 4.65 11.06 -9.75
C ASN A 134 4.10 12.46 -9.46
N GLN A 135 3.45 13.11 -10.42
CA GLN A 135 2.76 14.40 -10.19
C GLN A 135 1.60 14.22 -9.21
N ILE A 136 0.79 13.17 -9.37
CA ILE A 136 -0.30 12.84 -8.45
C ILE A 136 0.26 12.54 -7.05
N LEU A 137 1.30 11.71 -6.93
CA LEU A 137 1.97 11.45 -5.65
C LEU A 137 2.48 12.72 -4.99
N SER A 138 3.01 13.66 -5.76
CA SER A 138 3.46 14.96 -5.24
C SER A 138 2.29 15.78 -4.69
N ARG A 139 1.14 15.78 -5.36
CA ARG A 139 -0.09 16.42 -4.84
C ARG A 139 -0.60 15.71 -3.59
N MET A 140 -0.64 14.37 -3.59
CA MET A 140 -1.04 13.59 -2.42
C MET A 140 -0.14 13.88 -1.21
N ARG A 141 1.19 14.00 -1.39
CA ARG A 141 2.12 14.40 -0.32
C ARG A 141 1.82 15.82 0.20
N ALA A 142 1.54 16.76 -0.69
CA ALA A 142 1.17 18.11 -0.28
C ALA A 142 -0.09 18.08 0.61
N LEU A 143 -1.10 17.29 0.26
CA LEU A 143 -2.34 17.14 1.02
C LEU A 143 -2.13 16.56 2.43
N THR A 144 -1.03 15.86 2.70
CA THR A 144 -0.74 15.34 4.06
C THR A 144 -0.38 16.44 5.06
N VAL A 145 0.16 17.57 4.58
CA VAL A 145 0.70 18.64 5.44
C VAL A 145 0.09 20.03 5.17
N GLU A 146 -0.82 20.13 4.17
CA GLU A 146 -1.44 21.38 3.80
C GLU A 146 -2.32 21.89 4.94
N PRO A 147 -2.31 23.23 5.27
CA PRO A 147 -3.16 23.77 6.31
C PRO A 147 -4.63 23.72 5.91
N GLY A 148 -5.50 23.48 6.87
CA GLY A 148 -6.95 23.44 6.68
C GLY A 148 -7.61 22.20 7.24
N PRO A 149 -8.94 22.06 7.09
CA PRO A 149 -9.70 20.92 7.59
C PRO A 149 -9.23 19.60 6.93
N VAL A 150 -8.86 18.63 7.75
CA VAL A 150 -8.35 17.34 7.28
C VAL A 150 -9.39 16.55 6.49
N GLU A 151 -10.67 16.76 6.78
CA GLU A 151 -11.80 16.12 6.09
C GLU A 151 -11.87 16.55 4.62
N ALA A 152 -11.71 17.86 4.34
CA ALA A 152 -11.69 18.37 2.97
C ALA A 152 -10.48 17.85 2.18
N ARG A 153 -9.31 17.82 2.82
CA ARG A 153 -8.07 17.24 2.25
C ARG A 153 -8.21 15.73 1.97
N SER A 154 -8.91 15.00 2.84
CA SER A 154 -9.19 13.56 2.64
C SER A 154 -10.05 13.28 1.41
N VAL A 155 -11.00 14.15 1.10
CA VAL A 155 -11.83 14.03 -0.12
C VAL A 155 -10.97 14.20 -1.37
N GLU A 156 -10.18 15.27 -1.45
CA GLU A 156 -9.27 15.49 -2.58
C GLU A 156 -8.23 14.38 -2.68
N PHE A 157 -7.70 13.92 -1.56
CA PHE A 157 -6.77 12.80 -1.51
C PHE A 157 -7.40 11.53 -2.09
N SER A 158 -8.67 11.25 -1.78
CA SER A 158 -9.42 10.11 -2.35
C SER A 158 -9.51 10.19 -3.88
N GLU A 159 -9.76 11.37 -4.43
CA GLU A 159 -9.80 11.57 -5.88
C GLU A 159 -8.44 11.30 -6.53
N GLN A 160 -7.35 11.81 -5.93
CA GLN A 160 -6.00 11.55 -6.42
C GLN A 160 -5.63 10.08 -6.31
N ALA A 161 -6.02 9.40 -5.23
CA ALA A 161 -5.78 7.98 -5.01
C ALA A 161 -6.46 7.11 -6.09
N VAL A 162 -7.71 7.42 -6.46
CA VAL A 162 -8.43 6.72 -7.54
C VAL A 162 -7.74 6.93 -8.89
N ARG A 163 -7.31 8.15 -9.20
CA ARG A 163 -6.57 8.44 -10.44
C ARG A 163 -5.26 7.68 -10.49
N LEU A 164 -4.50 7.66 -9.40
CA LEU A 164 -3.23 6.95 -9.32
C LEU A 164 -3.40 5.43 -9.46
N ALA A 165 -4.41 4.86 -8.82
CA ALA A 165 -4.76 3.44 -9.01
C ALA A 165 -5.07 3.10 -10.47
N GLY A 166 -5.76 4.01 -11.18
CA GLY A 166 -6.00 3.91 -12.62
C GLY A 166 -4.71 3.88 -13.43
N LEU A 167 -3.76 4.78 -13.14
CA LEU A 167 -2.46 4.82 -13.82
C LEU A 167 -1.61 3.57 -13.53
N ILE A 168 -1.60 3.06 -12.29
CA ILE A 168 -0.92 1.81 -11.95
C ILE A 168 -1.50 0.65 -12.77
N THR A 169 -2.82 0.60 -12.90
CA THR A 169 -3.49 -0.40 -13.74
C THR A 169 -3.13 -0.25 -15.22
N GLN A 170 -3.06 0.98 -15.72
CA GLN A 170 -2.63 1.28 -17.10
C GLN A 170 -1.19 0.83 -17.35
N LEU A 171 -0.25 1.11 -16.43
CA LEU A 171 1.14 0.64 -16.53
C LEU A 171 1.23 -0.89 -16.61
N ARG A 172 0.40 -1.60 -15.83
CA ARG A 172 0.32 -3.07 -15.92
C ARG A 172 -0.15 -3.55 -17.30
N GLN A 173 -1.13 -2.85 -17.90
CA GLN A 173 -1.67 -3.19 -19.23
C GLN A 173 -0.70 -2.86 -20.37
N LEU A 174 0.20 -1.90 -20.17
CA LEU A 174 1.26 -1.54 -21.12
C LEU A 174 2.43 -2.54 -21.13
N SER A 175 2.45 -3.54 -20.24
CA SER A 175 3.46 -4.59 -20.26
C SER A 175 3.32 -5.46 -21.51
N VAL A 176 4.36 -5.49 -22.33
CA VAL A 176 4.44 -6.27 -23.57
C VAL A 176 4.91 -7.70 -23.39
N ALA A 177 5.23 -8.11 -22.15
CA ALA A 177 5.84 -9.40 -21.88
C ALA A 177 5.01 -10.59 -22.37
N SER A 178 3.68 -10.57 -22.16
CA SER A 178 2.79 -11.62 -22.67
C SER A 178 2.68 -11.66 -24.19
N LEU A 179 2.87 -10.53 -24.85
CA LEU A 179 2.89 -10.46 -26.29
C LEU A 179 4.18 -11.08 -26.86
N VAL A 180 5.33 -10.76 -26.22
CA VAL A 180 6.63 -11.33 -26.57
C VAL A 180 6.67 -12.84 -26.32
N GLU A 181 6.11 -13.30 -25.19
CA GLU A 181 6.02 -14.73 -24.88
C GLU A 181 5.24 -15.48 -25.99
N ARG A 182 4.06 -14.98 -26.36
CA ARG A 182 3.27 -15.58 -27.45
C ARG A 182 4.00 -15.57 -28.78
N ALA A 183 4.65 -14.47 -29.14
CA ALA A 183 5.45 -14.42 -30.36
C ALA A 183 6.61 -15.42 -30.36
N ALA A 184 7.26 -15.63 -29.20
CA ALA A 184 8.30 -16.64 -29.06
C ALA A 184 7.76 -18.08 -29.23
N GLN A 185 6.60 -18.37 -28.66
CA GLN A 185 5.91 -19.67 -28.83
C GLN A 185 5.50 -19.90 -30.30
N ASP A 186 4.97 -18.88 -30.97
CA ASP A 186 4.61 -18.96 -32.39
C ASP A 186 5.85 -19.16 -33.26
N LEU A 187 6.99 -18.56 -32.92
CA LEU A 187 8.26 -18.79 -33.60
C LEU A 187 8.70 -20.25 -33.53
N SER A 188 8.51 -20.89 -32.37
CA SER A 188 8.88 -22.29 -32.19
C SER A 188 7.92 -23.29 -32.85
N ALA A 189 6.62 -22.95 -32.85
CA ALA A 189 5.56 -23.84 -33.33
C ALA A 189 5.32 -23.78 -34.85
N SER A 190 5.59 -22.65 -35.51
CA SER A 190 5.14 -22.38 -36.88
C SER A 190 6.20 -22.64 -37.97
N VAL A 191 7.23 -23.43 -37.69
CA VAL A 191 8.19 -23.79 -38.69
C VAL A 191 7.67 -25.00 -39.48
N VAL A 192 6.82 -24.74 -40.48
CA VAL A 192 6.46 -25.74 -41.47
C VAL A 192 7.65 -25.92 -42.40
N LEU A 193 8.16 -27.14 -42.50
CA LEU A 193 9.24 -27.49 -43.43
C LEU A 193 8.81 -27.18 -44.86
N PRO A 194 9.52 -26.30 -45.58
CA PRO A 194 9.21 -26.05 -46.96
C PRO A 194 9.52 -27.29 -47.82
N GLU A 195 8.79 -27.47 -48.94
CA GLU A 195 9.13 -28.51 -49.90
C GLU A 195 10.57 -28.31 -50.43
N LEU A 196 11.29 -29.41 -50.53
CA LEU A 196 12.68 -29.42 -50.96
C LEU A 196 12.76 -29.27 -52.48
N ASP A 197 13.37 -28.21 -52.96
CA ASP A 197 13.51 -27.88 -54.38
C ASP A 197 14.73 -28.53 -55.07
N GLY A 198 15.51 -29.33 -54.36
CA GLY A 198 16.73 -29.93 -54.90
C GLY A 198 16.48 -30.96 -56.05
N GLY A 199 17.15 -30.77 -57.16
CA GLY A 199 17.05 -31.63 -58.36
C GLY A 199 17.64 -33.03 -58.18
N THR A 200 18.63 -33.21 -57.29
CA THR A 200 19.29 -34.50 -57.02
C THR A 200 19.02 -34.96 -55.58
N VAL A 201 19.21 -36.26 -55.32
CA VAL A 201 19.03 -36.83 -53.96
C VAL A 201 20.05 -36.28 -52.99
N GLU A 202 21.28 -36.02 -53.44
CA GLU A 202 22.35 -35.44 -52.62
C GLU A 202 22.06 -33.98 -52.28
N GLN A 203 21.59 -33.14 -53.24
CA GLN A 203 21.17 -31.77 -53.00
C GLN A 203 20.00 -31.68 -52.01
N ARG A 204 19.04 -32.58 -52.14
CA ARG A 204 17.87 -32.67 -51.18
C ARG A 204 18.34 -33.07 -49.79
N GLY A 205 19.32 -33.99 -49.69
CA GLY A 205 19.92 -34.40 -48.40
C GLY A 205 20.65 -33.25 -47.70
N ASN A 206 21.47 -32.50 -48.42
CA ASN A 206 22.20 -31.32 -47.92
C ASN A 206 21.23 -30.21 -47.52
N GLN A 207 20.19 -29.94 -48.32
CA GLN A 207 19.16 -28.97 -48.03
C GLN A 207 18.39 -29.34 -46.78
N ALA A 208 17.98 -30.62 -46.60
CA ALA A 208 17.28 -31.09 -45.41
C ALA A 208 18.14 -30.93 -44.14
N SER A 209 19.44 -31.27 -44.21
CA SER A 209 20.38 -31.11 -43.09
C SER A 209 20.52 -29.63 -42.68
N THR A 210 20.66 -28.75 -43.65
CA THR A 210 20.82 -27.31 -43.42
C THR A 210 19.51 -26.71 -42.80
N ILE A 211 18.37 -27.10 -43.34
CA ILE A 211 17.06 -26.66 -42.81
C ILE A 211 16.95 -27.14 -41.36
N THR A 212 17.30 -28.38 -41.04
CA THR A 212 17.24 -28.89 -39.66
C THR A 212 18.14 -28.06 -38.74
N SER A 213 19.37 -27.76 -39.14
CA SER A 213 20.28 -26.92 -38.33
C SER A 213 19.76 -25.49 -38.12
N VAL A 214 19.19 -24.90 -39.17
CA VAL A 214 18.53 -23.56 -39.05
C VAL A 214 17.38 -23.60 -38.09
N LEU A 215 16.52 -24.63 -38.16
CA LEU A 215 15.38 -24.82 -37.27
C LEU A 215 15.81 -24.96 -35.80
N GLU A 216 16.89 -25.69 -35.53
CA GLU A 216 17.43 -25.83 -34.18
C GLU A 216 17.90 -24.48 -33.62
N VAL A 217 18.64 -23.70 -34.43
CA VAL A 217 19.05 -22.34 -34.03
C VAL A 217 17.86 -21.44 -33.76
N LEU A 218 16.84 -21.49 -34.60
CA LEU A 218 15.60 -20.70 -34.45
C LEU A 218 14.81 -21.10 -33.19
N ALA A 219 14.66 -22.41 -32.94
CA ALA A 219 14.02 -22.94 -31.73
C ALA A 219 14.78 -22.49 -30.46
N GLN A 220 16.12 -22.52 -30.49
CA GLN A 220 16.93 -22.06 -29.39
C GLN A 220 16.75 -20.54 -29.14
N ARG A 221 16.68 -19.73 -30.22
CA ARG A 221 16.42 -18.29 -30.12
C ARG A 221 15.02 -18.00 -29.57
N ALA A 222 14.00 -18.71 -30.06
CA ALA A 222 12.64 -18.62 -29.56
C ALA A 222 12.55 -18.97 -28.06
N THR A 223 13.17 -20.08 -27.64
CA THR A 223 13.22 -20.47 -26.22
C THR A 223 13.93 -19.43 -25.36
N THR A 224 14.97 -18.78 -25.87
CA THR A 224 15.68 -17.72 -25.14
C THR A 224 14.77 -16.51 -24.94
N LEU A 225 14.04 -16.09 -26.00
CA LEU A 225 13.09 -14.99 -25.95
C LEU A 225 11.91 -15.30 -25.03
N GLU A 226 11.36 -16.52 -25.12
CA GLU A 226 10.28 -16.98 -24.23
C GLU A 226 10.70 -16.92 -22.76
N ARG A 227 11.90 -17.44 -22.44
CA ARG A 227 12.42 -17.41 -21.06
C ARG A 227 12.64 -15.98 -20.56
N ALA A 228 13.10 -15.07 -21.40
CA ALA A 228 13.24 -13.66 -21.05
C ALA A 228 11.85 -13.03 -20.73
N ALA A 229 10.83 -13.29 -21.55
CA ALA A 229 9.47 -12.82 -21.33
C ALA A 229 8.86 -13.41 -20.04
N GLN A 230 9.04 -14.71 -19.81
CA GLN A 230 8.59 -15.39 -18.57
C GLN A 230 9.28 -14.82 -17.33
N GLY A 231 10.55 -14.42 -17.43
CA GLY A 231 11.24 -13.72 -16.34
C GLY A 231 10.54 -12.43 -15.92
N VAL A 232 10.06 -11.65 -16.89
CA VAL A 232 9.28 -10.43 -16.60
C VAL A 232 7.89 -10.78 -16.03
N LEU A 233 7.21 -11.79 -16.59
CA LEU A 233 5.89 -12.21 -16.12
C LEU A 233 5.92 -12.80 -14.69
N ALA A 234 7.05 -13.38 -14.28
CA ALA A 234 7.26 -13.89 -12.94
C ALA A 234 7.58 -12.81 -11.89
N MET A 235 7.78 -11.56 -12.29
CA MET A 235 8.02 -10.48 -11.34
C MET A 235 6.80 -10.29 -10.43
N PRO A 236 7.02 -10.08 -9.11
CA PRO A 236 5.92 -9.84 -8.18
C PRO A 236 5.06 -8.66 -8.64
N PRO A 237 3.73 -8.81 -8.73
CA PRO A 237 2.86 -7.72 -9.13
C PRO A 237 2.90 -6.58 -8.10
N PRO A 238 2.57 -5.34 -8.50
CA PRO A 238 2.41 -4.25 -7.56
C PRO A 238 1.31 -4.57 -6.56
N THR A 239 1.49 -4.15 -5.31
CA THR A 239 0.50 -4.32 -4.26
C THR A 239 -0.78 -3.57 -4.62
N GLU A 240 -1.92 -4.21 -4.46
CA GLU A 240 -3.20 -3.52 -4.63
C GLU A 240 -3.42 -2.59 -3.44
N THR A 241 -3.24 -1.31 -3.70
CA THR A 241 -3.42 -0.26 -2.70
C THR A 241 -4.75 0.43 -2.93
N THR A 242 -5.59 0.45 -1.89
CA THR A 242 -6.88 1.15 -1.90
C THR A 242 -6.93 2.09 -0.72
N TYR A 243 -7.14 3.37 -0.98
CA TYR A 243 -7.37 4.34 0.07
C TYR A 243 -8.79 4.20 0.62
N THR A 244 -8.89 4.05 1.93
CA THR A 244 -10.17 4.07 2.66
C THR A 244 -10.13 5.26 3.61
N PRO A 245 -10.99 6.27 3.44
CA PRO A 245 -11.10 7.38 4.38
C PRO A 245 -11.46 6.87 5.78
N ILE A 246 -10.79 7.42 6.79
CA ILE A 246 -11.07 7.11 8.20
C ILE A 246 -11.44 8.37 8.95
N SER A 247 -12.30 8.24 9.98
CA SER A 247 -12.61 9.34 10.88
C SER A 247 -11.44 9.66 11.81
N SER A 248 -11.38 10.89 12.34
CA SER A 248 -10.38 11.28 13.35
C SER A 248 -10.41 10.38 14.58
N ALA A 249 -11.60 9.90 14.96
CA ALA A 249 -11.79 9.00 16.09
C ALA A 249 -11.21 7.58 15.80
N ASP A 250 -11.42 7.06 14.59
CA ASP A 250 -10.87 5.76 14.19
C ASP A 250 -9.36 5.83 13.96
N ALA A 251 -8.88 6.95 13.41
CA ALA A 251 -7.45 7.18 13.17
C ALA A 251 -6.65 7.12 14.46
N VAL A 252 -7.13 7.76 15.54
CA VAL A 252 -6.46 7.76 16.85
C VAL A 252 -6.39 6.36 17.46
N ILE A 253 -7.39 5.50 17.21
CA ILE A 253 -7.33 4.09 17.64
C ILE A 253 -6.32 3.32 16.80
N LYS A 254 -6.39 3.45 15.45
CA LYS A 254 -5.49 2.77 14.52
C LYS A 254 -4.03 3.07 14.82
N TYR A 255 -3.72 4.31 15.16
CA TYR A 255 -2.38 4.79 15.44
C TYR A 255 -2.11 5.05 16.93
N ALA A 256 -2.86 4.42 17.84
CA ALA A 256 -2.81 4.70 19.29
C ALA A 256 -1.39 4.71 19.88
N ARG A 257 -0.51 3.84 19.39
CA ARG A 257 0.90 3.75 19.85
C ARG A 257 1.70 5.02 19.57
N ASN A 258 1.36 5.76 18.51
CA ASN A 258 2.08 6.98 18.12
C ASN A 258 1.54 8.21 18.87
N PHE A 259 0.36 8.11 19.50
CA PHE A 259 -0.33 9.18 20.20
C PHE A 259 -0.49 8.94 21.69
N VAL A 260 0.41 8.17 22.31
CA VAL A 260 0.40 7.87 23.76
C VAL A 260 0.29 9.14 24.63
N PRO A 261 1.01 10.25 24.37
CA PRO A 261 0.84 11.47 25.16
C PRO A 261 -0.57 12.06 25.09
N SER A 262 -1.21 12.01 23.92
CA SER A 262 -2.59 12.50 23.74
C SER A 262 -3.60 11.63 24.50
N TRP A 263 -3.41 10.32 24.50
CA TRP A 263 -4.20 9.40 25.32
C TRP A 263 -4.01 9.65 26.82
N ALA A 264 -2.77 9.87 27.28
CA ALA A 264 -2.49 10.20 28.67
C ALA A 264 -3.16 11.52 29.07
N GLY A 265 -3.09 12.54 28.22
CA GLY A 265 -3.79 13.81 28.44
C GLY A 265 -5.30 13.65 28.48
N ALA A 266 -5.90 12.89 27.59
CA ALA A 266 -7.33 12.60 27.57
C ALA A 266 -7.80 11.93 28.86
N ILE A 267 -7.10 10.90 29.31
CA ILE A 267 -7.40 10.20 30.57
C ILE A 267 -7.24 11.15 31.77
N ALA A 268 -6.20 11.98 31.79
CA ALA A 268 -5.98 12.96 32.86
C ALA A 268 -7.15 13.97 32.96
N ILE A 269 -7.67 14.46 31.83
CA ILE A 269 -8.82 15.35 31.78
C ILE A 269 -10.05 14.68 32.39
N ASP A 270 -10.30 13.41 32.09
CA ASP A 270 -11.46 12.67 32.60
C ASP A 270 -11.37 12.34 34.09
N LEU A 271 -10.15 12.10 34.59
CA LEU A 271 -9.92 11.79 35.99
C LEU A 271 -9.91 13.03 36.90
N LEU A 272 -9.61 14.22 36.34
CA LEU A 272 -9.46 15.45 37.10
C LEU A 272 -10.66 15.79 37.98
N PRO A 273 -11.94 15.73 37.51
CA PRO A 273 -13.11 15.98 38.35
C PRO A 273 -13.20 15.01 39.54
N ALA A 274 -12.91 13.72 39.30
CA ALA A 274 -12.95 12.70 40.38
C ALA A 274 -11.90 12.95 41.45
N VAL A 275 -10.68 13.35 41.03
CA VAL A 275 -9.58 13.71 41.96
C VAL A 275 -9.95 14.98 42.77
N LEU A 276 -10.53 15.99 42.11
CA LEU A 276 -10.99 17.20 42.83
C LEU A 276 -12.06 16.92 43.84
N VAL A 277 -13.07 16.10 43.50
CA VAL A 277 -14.14 15.68 44.45
C VAL A 277 -13.53 14.90 45.62
N PHE A 278 -12.56 14.03 45.37
CA PHE A 278 -11.87 13.27 46.40
C PHE A 278 -11.10 14.18 47.35
N ILE A 279 -10.32 15.15 46.81
CA ILE A 279 -9.62 16.15 47.63
C ILE A 279 -10.60 16.95 48.49
N LEU A 280 -11.69 17.43 47.88
CA LEU A 280 -12.73 18.15 48.61
C LEU A 280 -13.35 17.31 49.74
N ALA A 281 -13.62 16.04 49.48
CA ALA A 281 -14.17 15.13 50.49
C ALA A 281 -13.21 14.94 51.66
N ILE A 282 -11.91 14.71 51.38
CA ILE A 282 -10.89 14.59 52.44
C ILE A 282 -10.77 15.89 53.23
N THR A 283 -10.72 17.04 52.53
CA THR A 283 -10.62 18.35 53.18
C THR A 283 -11.83 18.64 54.09
N GLN A 284 -13.03 18.32 53.63
CA GLN A 284 -14.24 18.49 54.43
C GLN A 284 -14.25 17.57 55.67
N THR A 285 -13.77 16.33 55.51
CA THR A 285 -13.63 15.38 56.64
C THR A 285 -12.64 15.90 57.66
N ALA A 286 -11.47 16.33 57.26
CA ALA A 286 -10.45 16.91 58.14
C ALA A 286 -10.96 18.19 58.89
N ILE A 287 -11.72 19.05 58.20
CA ILE A 287 -12.34 20.24 58.81
C ILE A 287 -13.38 19.81 59.86
N ARG A 288 -14.20 18.77 59.59
CA ARG A 288 -15.19 18.27 60.54
C ARG A 288 -14.51 17.65 61.77
N GLU A 289 -13.51 16.80 61.58
CA GLU A 289 -12.73 16.22 62.68
C GLU A 289 -12.02 17.28 63.50
N GLY A 290 -11.47 18.32 62.88
CA GLY A 290 -10.90 19.46 63.59
C GLY A 290 -11.92 20.31 64.37
N ARG A 291 -13.17 20.35 63.92
CA ARG A 291 -14.27 21.03 64.65
C ARG A 291 -14.87 20.17 65.76
N GLU A 292 -14.91 18.85 65.57
CA GLU A 292 -15.38 17.94 66.61
C GLU A 292 -14.35 17.74 67.71
N GLY A 293 -13.05 17.92 67.40
CA GLY A 293 -11.95 17.86 68.38
C GLY A 293 -11.84 19.09 69.31
N THR A 294 -12.52 20.19 68.97
CA THR A 294 -12.76 21.34 69.89
C THR A 294 -14.15 21.22 70.46
N ALA A 295 -14.41 20.15 71.24
CA ALA A 295 -15.56 20.08 72.06
C ALA A 295 -15.58 21.27 73.01
N ILE A 296 -16.74 21.90 73.14
CA ILE A 296 -16.93 23.07 74.05
C ILE A 296 -16.34 22.82 75.43
N GLU A 297 -16.26 21.55 75.81
CA GLU A 297 -15.69 21.05 77.05
C GLU A 297 -14.15 21.27 77.17
N GLU A 298 -13.40 21.30 76.02
CA GLU A 298 -11.93 21.57 76.02
C GLU A 298 -11.62 23.08 75.88
N SER A 299 -12.53 23.87 75.40
CA SER A 299 -12.36 25.33 75.24
C SER A 299 -12.74 26.17 76.44
N LEU A 300 -13.51 25.60 77.39
CA LEU A 300 -13.91 26.27 78.60
C LEU A 300 -12.81 26.10 79.67
N THR A 301 -12.13 27.19 79.98
CA THR A 301 -11.23 27.18 81.16
C THR A 301 -12.01 26.99 82.45
N LEU A 302 -11.37 26.35 83.39
CA LEU A 302 -11.95 26.16 84.74
C LEU A 302 -12.42 27.50 85.38
N ALA A 303 -11.82 28.59 85.02
CA ALA A 303 -12.21 29.96 85.46
C ALA A 303 -13.54 30.38 84.83
N GLU A 304 -13.80 30.09 83.56
CA GLU A 304 -15.04 30.45 82.85
C GLU A 304 -16.20 29.53 83.34
N LEU A 305 -15.90 28.23 83.55
CA LEU A 305 -16.89 27.33 84.12
C LEU A 305 -17.28 27.76 85.59
N ARG A 306 -16.34 28.20 86.38
CA ARG A 306 -16.59 28.76 87.70
C ARG A 306 -17.39 30.05 87.64
N ALA A 307 -17.08 30.94 86.73
CA ALA A 307 -17.84 32.19 86.51
C ALA A 307 -19.28 31.93 86.08
N ALA A 308 -19.52 30.98 85.13
CA ALA A 308 -20.86 30.59 84.71
C ALA A 308 -21.66 29.89 85.85
N VAL A 309 -21.07 29.03 86.64
CA VAL A 309 -21.69 28.40 87.80
C VAL A 309 -22.02 29.41 88.91
N ASN A 310 -21.14 30.38 89.17
CA ASN A 310 -21.43 31.42 90.16
C ASN A 310 -22.56 32.36 89.68
N ALA A 311 -22.59 32.70 88.33
CA ALA A 311 -23.65 33.50 87.79
C ALA A 311 -25.06 32.84 87.86
N VAL A 312 -25.11 31.53 87.79
CA VAL A 312 -26.35 30.73 87.94
C VAL A 312 -26.75 30.63 89.38
N ARG A 313 -25.82 30.68 90.28
CA ARG A 313 -26.06 30.58 91.73
C ARG A 313 -26.52 31.88 92.35
N ASP A 314 -26.17 32.97 91.73
CA ASP A 314 -26.55 34.34 92.17
C ASP A 314 -27.89 34.82 91.58
N MET A 315 -28.58 34.00 90.75
CA MET A 315 -29.96 34.14 90.28
C MET A 315 -30.94 33.41 91.21
#